data_1946ca772eeeaee6c815acdf23617069
#
_entry.id   1946ca772eeeaee6c815acdf23617069
#
_cell.length_a   1.000
_cell.length_b   1.000
_cell.length_c   1.000
_cell.angle_alpha   90.00
_cell.angle_beta   90.00
_cell.angle_gamma   90.00
#
_symmetry.space_group_name_H-M   'P 1'
#
loop_
_entity.id
_entity.type
_entity.pdbx_description
1 polymer ?
#
loop_
_entity_poly.entity_id
_entity_poly.type
_entity_poly.pdbx_seq_one_letter_code
_entity_poly.pdbx_strand_id
1 'polypeptide(L)'
;MPSEVQISNPPSRTQAAVNSVFRAVCQGFTWLIALIAVVIVLKIVLAAWPAMQQYGFGFLSGQVWDPNKKVYSILPQIWGTLYSSVFALIFGTAFGVAAALFLAEGFTADAVFALLKLVGLQFHPFWGKLPEQVENLLSNLIELLAAIPSVVYGLWGLFVIFPLIRPACQWLHADLGWIPLFGTNLSGPGMLPAVIVLSIMILPTITAIGRGALLAVPTRLRMAAYGLGATRWEAIFAVTLPTASRGIFGGIVLAFGRALGETMALAMLVGNANVISVSLFSPANTLAALLANAFPEASPKDVGILMYAATVLLVITLLVNVAGAYLVRFTASELEGERV
;
A
#
# COMPACT_ATOMS: atom_id res chain seq x y z
N MET A 1 -48.48 -18.88 0.07
CA MET A 1 -47.87 -20.20 -0.23
C MET A 1 -46.38 -20.02 -0.10
N PRO A 2 -45.68 -20.73 0.78
CA PRO A 2 -44.24 -20.63 0.88
C PRO A 2 -43.62 -21.23 -0.38
N SER A 3 -42.74 -20.49 -1.04
CA SER A 3 -41.96 -20.94 -2.18
C SER A 3 -41.12 -22.15 -1.77
N GLU A 4 -41.40 -23.29 -2.44
CA GLU A 4 -40.62 -24.52 -2.31
C GLU A 4 -39.11 -24.17 -2.49
N VAL A 5 -38.34 -24.49 -1.47
CA VAL A 5 -36.87 -24.49 -1.54
C VAL A 5 -36.50 -25.52 -2.61
N GLN A 6 -36.12 -25.06 -3.80
CA GLN A 6 -35.59 -25.94 -4.82
C GLN A 6 -34.27 -26.51 -4.26
N ILE A 7 -34.35 -27.74 -3.75
CA ILE A 7 -33.20 -28.55 -3.42
C ILE A 7 -32.49 -28.79 -4.75
N SER A 8 -31.29 -28.23 -4.92
CA SER A 8 -30.49 -28.39 -6.14
C SER A 8 -30.29 -29.88 -6.42
N ASN A 9 -30.65 -30.33 -7.61
CA ASN A 9 -30.37 -31.68 -8.04
C ASN A 9 -28.86 -31.98 -7.92
N PRO A 10 -28.47 -33.18 -7.45
CA PRO A 10 -27.09 -33.56 -7.38
C PRO A 10 -26.43 -33.43 -8.78
N PRO A 11 -25.20 -32.95 -8.88
CA PRO A 11 -24.54 -32.71 -10.17
C PRO A 11 -24.51 -34.01 -10.98
N SER A 12 -24.78 -33.92 -12.27
CA SER A 12 -24.66 -35.07 -13.18
C SER A 12 -23.21 -35.57 -13.22
N ARG A 13 -22.96 -36.82 -13.58
CA ARG A 13 -21.60 -37.40 -13.67
C ARG A 13 -20.69 -36.55 -14.56
N THR A 14 -21.22 -36.00 -15.64
CA THR A 14 -20.44 -35.08 -16.53
C THR A 14 -20.11 -33.77 -15.85
N GLN A 15 -21.03 -33.16 -15.13
CA GLN A 15 -20.79 -31.94 -14.35
C GLN A 15 -19.75 -32.18 -13.22
N ALA A 16 -19.86 -33.34 -12.54
CA ALA A 16 -18.85 -33.71 -11.53
C ALA A 16 -17.46 -33.92 -12.12
N ALA A 17 -17.36 -34.57 -13.30
CA ALA A 17 -16.10 -34.75 -14.01
C ALA A 17 -15.51 -33.40 -14.47
N VAL A 18 -16.32 -32.53 -15.06
CA VAL A 18 -15.88 -31.17 -15.46
C VAL A 18 -15.38 -30.37 -14.27
N ASN A 19 -16.10 -30.41 -13.14
CA ASN A 19 -15.71 -29.71 -11.93
C ASN A 19 -14.41 -30.27 -11.34
N SER A 20 -14.19 -31.59 -11.37
CA SER A 20 -12.94 -32.21 -10.90
C SER A 20 -11.75 -31.83 -11.79
N VAL A 21 -11.93 -31.84 -13.10
CA VAL A 21 -10.90 -31.39 -14.07
C VAL A 21 -10.59 -29.90 -13.87
N PHE A 22 -11.61 -29.05 -13.77
CA PHE A 22 -11.43 -27.64 -13.49
C PHE A 22 -10.65 -27.39 -12.19
N ARG A 23 -11.01 -28.09 -11.11
CA ARG A 23 -10.28 -28.02 -9.84
C ARG A 23 -8.82 -28.46 -9.98
N ALA A 24 -8.56 -29.57 -10.67
CA ALA A 24 -7.20 -30.05 -10.91
C ALA A 24 -6.37 -29.06 -11.72
N VAL A 25 -6.95 -28.43 -12.75
CA VAL A 25 -6.30 -27.38 -13.55
C VAL A 25 -5.98 -26.15 -12.68
N CYS A 26 -6.92 -25.66 -11.89
CA CYS A 26 -6.69 -24.54 -10.98
C CYS A 26 -5.61 -24.86 -9.94
N GLN A 27 -5.61 -26.07 -9.37
CA GLN A 27 -4.57 -26.52 -8.46
C GLN A 27 -3.20 -26.60 -9.16
N GLY A 28 -3.17 -27.12 -10.39
CA GLY A 28 -1.94 -27.19 -11.19
C GLY A 28 -1.33 -25.79 -11.42
N PHE A 29 -2.14 -24.81 -11.82
CA PHE A 29 -1.67 -23.42 -11.96
C PHE A 29 -1.21 -22.81 -10.63
N THR A 30 -1.89 -23.10 -9.53
CA THR A 30 -1.47 -22.61 -8.19
C THR A 30 -0.08 -23.14 -7.83
N TRP A 31 0.16 -24.45 -8.02
CA TRP A 31 1.47 -25.04 -7.77
C TRP A 31 2.55 -24.53 -8.74
N LEU A 32 2.19 -24.30 -9.99
CA LEU A 32 3.12 -23.72 -10.99
C LEU A 32 3.56 -22.32 -10.57
N ILE A 33 2.65 -21.45 -10.16
CA ILE A 33 2.96 -20.09 -9.67
C ILE A 33 3.87 -20.16 -8.43
N ALA A 34 3.54 -21.03 -7.47
CA ALA A 34 4.34 -21.22 -6.27
C ALA A 34 5.76 -21.71 -6.62
N LEU A 35 5.87 -22.67 -7.55
CA LEU A 35 7.17 -23.18 -8.03
C LEU A 35 8.00 -22.08 -8.69
N ILE A 36 7.40 -21.27 -9.57
CA ILE A 36 8.08 -20.15 -10.23
C ILE A 36 8.59 -19.17 -9.19
N ALA A 37 7.78 -18.80 -8.20
CA ALA A 37 8.19 -17.90 -7.14
C ALA A 37 9.38 -18.45 -6.34
N VAL A 38 9.35 -19.73 -5.97
CA VAL A 38 10.47 -20.40 -5.28
C VAL A 38 11.73 -20.42 -6.15
N VAL A 39 11.60 -20.72 -7.44
CA VAL A 39 12.76 -20.73 -8.36
C VAL A 39 13.38 -19.34 -8.50
N ILE A 40 12.56 -18.27 -8.60
CA ILE A 40 13.07 -16.89 -8.65
C ILE A 40 13.85 -16.57 -7.38
N VAL A 41 13.28 -16.83 -6.21
CA VAL A 41 13.95 -16.60 -4.91
C VAL A 41 15.26 -17.37 -4.84
N LEU A 42 15.26 -18.66 -5.18
CA LEU A 42 16.48 -19.49 -5.18
C LEU A 42 17.54 -18.93 -6.13
N LYS A 43 17.17 -18.49 -7.32
CA LYS A 43 18.11 -17.90 -8.29
C LYS A 43 18.73 -16.61 -7.75
N ILE A 44 17.95 -15.75 -7.11
CA ILE A 44 18.45 -14.50 -6.49
C ILE A 44 19.44 -14.85 -5.38
N VAL A 45 19.08 -15.76 -4.46
CA VAL A 45 19.93 -16.13 -3.33
C VAL A 45 21.22 -16.83 -3.80
N LEU A 46 21.13 -17.75 -4.77
CA LEU A 46 22.31 -18.42 -5.34
C LEU A 46 23.24 -17.43 -6.04
N ALA A 47 22.72 -16.44 -6.75
CA ALA A 47 23.51 -15.40 -7.39
C ALA A 47 24.14 -14.43 -6.36
N ALA A 48 23.48 -14.22 -5.22
CA ALA A 48 23.97 -13.42 -4.11
C ALA A 48 25.04 -14.12 -3.27
N TRP A 49 25.07 -15.45 -3.28
CA TRP A 49 25.88 -16.25 -2.35
C TRP A 49 27.37 -15.88 -2.31
N PRO A 50 28.07 -15.71 -3.45
CA PRO A 50 29.48 -15.29 -3.44
C PRO A 50 29.70 -13.93 -2.76
N ALA A 51 28.79 -12.96 -3.01
CA ALA A 51 28.86 -11.65 -2.40
C ALA A 51 28.56 -11.71 -0.88
N MET A 52 27.62 -12.56 -0.45
CA MET A 52 27.36 -12.79 0.96
C MET A 52 28.56 -13.34 1.71
N GLN A 53 29.30 -14.28 1.10
CA GLN A 53 30.52 -14.83 1.69
C GLN A 53 31.65 -13.77 1.75
N GLN A 54 31.77 -12.92 0.74
CA GLN A 54 32.82 -11.92 0.64
C GLN A 54 32.61 -10.74 1.60
N TYR A 55 31.40 -10.20 1.66
CA TYR A 55 31.09 -8.97 2.40
C TYR A 55 30.45 -9.22 3.76
N GLY A 56 29.87 -10.41 3.97
CA GLY A 56 29.24 -10.79 5.24
C GLY A 56 28.22 -9.75 5.74
N PHE A 57 28.06 -9.66 7.06
CA PHE A 57 27.17 -8.69 7.71
C PHE A 57 27.66 -7.23 7.64
N GLY A 58 28.94 -6.99 7.34
CA GLY A 58 29.48 -5.64 7.13
C GLY A 58 28.78 -4.89 5.99
N PHE A 59 28.25 -5.61 5.00
CA PHE A 59 27.44 -5.07 3.91
C PHE A 59 26.17 -4.36 4.40
N LEU A 60 25.57 -4.85 5.48
CA LEU A 60 24.31 -4.32 6.03
C LEU A 60 24.52 -3.09 6.93
N SER A 61 25.70 -2.93 7.53
CA SER A 61 25.95 -1.93 8.57
C SER A 61 26.73 -0.70 8.09
N GLY A 62 27.38 -0.76 6.93
CA GLY A 62 28.13 0.35 6.39
C GLY A 62 27.25 1.37 5.64
N GLN A 63 27.82 2.55 5.40
CA GLN A 63 27.12 3.67 4.76
C GLN A 63 27.65 4.03 3.37
N VAL A 64 28.75 3.40 2.92
CA VAL A 64 29.42 3.75 1.68
C VAL A 64 29.02 2.80 0.55
N TRP A 65 28.55 3.38 -0.55
CA TRP A 65 28.37 2.68 -1.81
C TRP A 65 29.23 3.36 -2.86
N ASP A 66 30.39 2.80 -3.16
CA ASP A 66 31.35 3.34 -4.14
C ASP A 66 31.87 2.20 -5.04
N PRO A 67 31.29 2.03 -6.25
CA PRO A 67 31.75 1.02 -7.20
C PRO A 67 33.20 1.19 -7.64
N ASN A 68 33.72 2.44 -7.69
CA ASN A 68 35.07 2.71 -8.13
C ASN A 68 36.10 2.21 -7.10
N LYS A 69 35.80 2.36 -5.82
CA LYS A 69 36.64 1.86 -4.71
C LYS A 69 36.32 0.44 -4.31
N LYS A 70 35.30 -0.19 -4.94
CA LYS A 70 34.80 -1.53 -4.59
C LYS A 70 34.39 -1.67 -3.12
N VAL A 71 33.85 -0.60 -2.56
CA VAL A 71 33.30 -0.59 -1.21
C VAL A 71 31.79 -0.53 -1.32
N TYR A 72 31.12 -1.55 -0.79
CA TYR A 72 29.67 -1.71 -0.94
C TYR A 72 29.03 -1.93 0.42
N SER A 73 28.05 -1.09 0.73
CA SER A 73 27.22 -1.19 1.93
C SER A 73 25.86 -0.56 1.67
N ILE A 74 24.81 -1.05 2.34
CA ILE A 74 23.43 -0.71 2.02
C ILE A 74 22.59 -0.20 3.20
N LEU A 75 23.22 0.19 4.32
CA LEU A 75 22.46 0.70 5.47
C LEU A 75 21.59 1.93 5.14
N PRO A 76 22.10 2.95 4.39
CA PRO A 76 21.28 4.09 4.00
C PRO A 76 20.06 3.69 3.16
N GLN A 77 20.20 2.69 2.29
CA GLN A 77 19.12 2.19 1.44
C GLN A 77 18.08 1.40 2.24
N ILE A 78 18.52 0.61 3.23
CA ILE A 78 17.61 -0.06 4.17
C ILE A 78 16.81 0.99 4.94
N TRP A 79 17.50 1.99 5.49
CA TRP A 79 16.87 3.10 6.20
C TRP A 79 15.84 3.82 5.31
N GLY A 80 16.25 4.23 4.10
CA GLY A 80 15.36 4.94 3.17
C GLY A 80 14.15 4.13 2.76
N THR A 81 14.30 2.80 2.55
CA THR A 81 13.19 1.91 2.22
C THR A 81 12.17 1.84 3.36
N LEU A 82 12.61 1.60 4.58
CA LEU A 82 11.72 1.50 5.75
C LEU A 82 11.09 2.86 6.07
N TYR A 83 11.90 3.91 6.06
CA TYR A 83 11.47 5.26 6.41
C TYR A 83 10.41 5.78 5.42
N SER A 84 10.66 5.70 4.11
CA SER A 84 9.70 6.13 3.09
C SER A 84 8.40 5.34 3.15
N SER A 85 8.49 4.01 3.32
CA SER A 85 7.32 3.13 3.34
C SER A 85 6.46 3.33 4.60
N VAL A 86 7.07 3.54 5.77
CA VAL A 86 6.33 3.80 7.01
C VAL A 86 5.58 5.13 6.94
N PHE A 87 6.24 6.21 6.50
CA PHE A 87 5.56 7.50 6.36
C PHE A 87 4.47 7.46 5.29
N ALA A 88 4.74 6.83 4.16
CA ALA A 88 3.73 6.64 3.12
C ALA A 88 2.53 5.83 3.63
N LEU A 89 2.78 4.80 4.46
CA LEU A 89 1.72 4.01 5.07
C LEU A 89 0.87 4.83 6.02
N ILE A 90 1.46 5.68 6.87
CA ILE A 90 0.73 6.55 7.80
C ILE A 90 -0.23 7.46 7.03
N PHE A 91 0.27 8.21 6.04
CA PHE A 91 -0.57 9.10 5.24
C PHE A 91 -1.55 8.33 4.35
N GLY A 92 -1.07 7.30 3.64
CA GLY A 92 -1.90 6.46 2.78
C GLY A 92 -3.03 5.76 3.54
N THR A 93 -2.77 5.30 4.77
CA THR A 93 -3.80 4.69 5.63
C THR A 93 -4.83 5.72 6.08
N ALA A 94 -4.40 6.88 6.58
CA ALA A 94 -5.31 7.92 7.03
C ALA A 94 -6.30 8.32 5.91
N PHE A 95 -5.79 8.66 4.74
CA PHE A 95 -6.63 9.05 3.61
C PHE A 95 -7.37 7.86 2.97
N GLY A 96 -6.73 6.69 2.88
CA GLY A 96 -7.34 5.50 2.29
C GLY A 96 -8.51 4.95 3.10
N VAL A 97 -8.38 4.90 4.43
CA VAL A 97 -9.49 4.49 5.32
C VAL A 97 -10.60 5.55 5.34
N ALA A 98 -10.25 6.84 5.35
CA ALA A 98 -11.24 7.90 5.25
C ALA A 98 -12.04 7.82 3.94
N ALA A 99 -11.38 7.59 2.80
CA ALA A 99 -12.03 7.40 1.52
C ALA A 99 -12.90 6.12 1.49
N ALA A 100 -12.40 5.03 2.08
CA ALA A 100 -13.18 3.78 2.21
C ALA A 100 -14.46 3.98 3.02
N LEU A 101 -14.38 4.67 4.16
CA LEU A 101 -15.54 5.03 4.98
C LEU A 101 -16.51 5.93 4.23
N PHE A 102 -16.00 6.96 3.57
CA PHE A 102 -16.83 7.89 2.79
C PHE A 102 -17.66 7.17 1.72
N LEU A 103 -17.03 6.22 1.00
CA LEU A 103 -17.70 5.43 -0.03
C LEU A 103 -18.60 4.32 0.53
N ALA A 104 -18.22 3.68 1.66
CA ALA A 104 -18.99 2.56 2.20
C ALA A 104 -20.24 2.99 2.96
N GLU A 105 -20.20 4.16 3.62
CA GLU A 105 -21.30 4.63 4.46
C GLU A 105 -22.28 5.57 3.73
N GLY A 106 -22.12 5.79 2.42
CA GLY A 106 -23.05 6.60 1.63
C GLY A 106 -23.01 8.11 1.91
N PHE A 107 -21.87 8.62 2.43
CA PHE A 107 -21.66 10.07 2.61
C PHE A 107 -21.67 10.84 1.28
N THR A 108 -21.49 10.15 0.16
CA THR A 108 -21.65 10.69 -1.19
C THR A 108 -23.04 11.28 -1.41
N ALA A 109 -24.09 10.63 -0.89
CA ALA A 109 -25.45 11.14 -0.98
C ALA A 109 -25.60 12.46 -0.22
N ASP A 110 -25.12 12.49 1.03
CA ASP A 110 -25.20 13.68 1.87
C ASP A 110 -24.43 14.86 1.25
N ALA A 111 -23.22 14.59 0.72
CA ALA A 111 -22.38 15.59 0.08
C ALA A 111 -23.02 16.14 -1.21
N VAL A 112 -23.58 15.27 -2.06
CA VAL A 112 -24.26 15.68 -3.30
C VAL A 112 -25.50 16.52 -2.99
N PHE A 113 -26.33 16.11 -2.03
CA PHE A 113 -27.50 16.89 -1.65
C PHE A 113 -27.15 18.22 -0.97
N ALA A 114 -26.09 18.27 -0.17
CA ALA A 114 -25.58 19.50 0.41
C ALA A 114 -25.10 20.48 -0.68
N LEU A 115 -24.39 19.97 -1.69
CA LEU A 115 -23.91 20.77 -2.81
C LEU A 115 -25.07 21.32 -3.66
N LEU A 116 -26.06 20.48 -3.98
CA LEU A 116 -27.25 20.88 -4.73
C LEU A 116 -28.02 21.99 -4.00
N LYS A 117 -28.14 21.86 -2.67
CA LYS A 117 -28.77 22.88 -1.82
C LYS A 117 -27.99 24.21 -1.82
N LEU A 118 -26.64 24.13 -1.80
CA LEU A 118 -25.77 25.30 -1.83
C LEU A 118 -25.90 26.07 -3.15
N VAL A 119 -26.08 25.36 -4.27
CA VAL A 119 -26.28 25.95 -5.62
C VAL A 119 -27.73 26.42 -5.83
N GLY A 120 -28.63 26.24 -4.85
CA GLY A 120 -30.03 26.68 -4.93
C GLY A 120 -30.92 25.79 -5.82
N LEU A 121 -30.44 24.58 -6.18
CA LEU A 121 -31.22 23.63 -6.95
C LEU A 121 -32.21 22.92 -6.03
N GLN A 122 -33.51 23.01 -6.35
CA GLN A 122 -34.54 22.27 -5.61
C GLN A 122 -34.45 20.78 -5.93
N PHE A 123 -34.77 19.95 -4.95
CA PHE A 123 -34.81 18.49 -5.11
C PHE A 123 -35.86 18.12 -6.18
N HIS A 124 -35.38 17.61 -7.31
CA HIS A 124 -36.20 17.05 -8.38
C HIS A 124 -35.94 15.54 -8.44
N PRO A 125 -36.96 14.69 -8.71
CA PRO A 125 -36.79 13.22 -8.81
C PRO A 125 -35.70 12.78 -9.77
N PHE A 126 -35.35 13.61 -10.76
CA PHE A 126 -34.23 13.40 -11.69
C PHE A 126 -32.87 13.27 -10.97
N TRP A 127 -32.68 13.95 -9.85
CA TRP A 127 -31.43 13.94 -9.06
C TRP A 127 -31.32 12.71 -8.15
N GLY A 128 -32.35 11.85 -8.05
CA GLY A 128 -32.38 10.71 -7.15
C GLY A 128 -31.28 9.67 -7.38
N LYS A 129 -30.80 9.54 -8.64
CA LYS A 129 -29.71 8.62 -9.02
C LYS A 129 -28.32 9.28 -9.00
N LEU A 130 -28.25 10.61 -8.82
CA LEU A 130 -26.99 11.32 -8.87
C LEU A 130 -25.98 10.89 -7.81
N PRO A 131 -26.35 10.63 -6.54
CA PRO A 131 -25.42 10.13 -5.53
C PRO A 131 -24.77 8.81 -5.90
N GLU A 132 -25.54 7.86 -6.44
CA GLU A 132 -25.05 6.56 -6.88
C GLU A 132 -24.06 6.71 -8.07
N GLN A 133 -24.37 7.59 -9.01
CA GLN A 133 -23.48 7.88 -10.14
C GLN A 133 -22.18 8.53 -9.68
N VAL A 134 -22.24 9.46 -8.73
CA VAL A 134 -21.05 10.08 -8.14
C VAL A 134 -20.22 9.08 -7.36
N GLU A 135 -20.84 8.20 -6.58
CA GLU A 135 -20.14 7.13 -5.86
C GLU A 135 -19.42 6.18 -6.82
N ASN A 136 -20.10 5.74 -7.88
CA ASN A 136 -19.51 4.89 -8.90
C ASN A 136 -18.37 5.58 -9.64
N LEU A 137 -18.52 6.87 -9.95
CA LEU A 137 -17.46 7.68 -10.57
C LEU A 137 -16.24 7.77 -9.64
N LEU A 138 -16.43 8.10 -8.36
CA LEU A 138 -15.34 8.17 -7.38
C LEU A 138 -14.64 6.82 -7.20
N SER A 139 -15.39 5.73 -7.10
CA SER A 139 -14.83 4.37 -7.03
C SER A 139 -13.98 4.06 -8.27
N ASN A 140 -14.51 4.34 -9.47
CA ASN A 140 -13.79 4.13 -10.72
C ASN A 140 -12.53 5.01 -10.81
N LEU A 141 -12.59 6.27 -10.35
CA LEU A 141 -11.42 7.15 -10.31
C LEU A 141 -10.33 6.61 -9.38
N ILE A 142 -10.71 6.07 -8.21
CA ILE A 142 -9.75 5.45 -7.28
C ILE A 142 -9.14 4.19 -7.91
N GLU A 143 -9.94 3.37 -8.61
CA GLU A 143 -9.43 2.19 -9.32
C GLU A 143 -8.49 2.58 -10.47
N LEU A 144 -8.80 3.66 -11.21
CA LEU A 144 -7.93 4.19 -12.26
C LEU A 144 -6.57 4.63 -11.71
N LEU A 145 -6.51 5.23 -10.51
CA LEU A 145 -5.23 5.56 -9.88
C LEU A 145 -4.36 4.30 -9.67
N ALA A 146 -4.95 3.14 -9.36
CA ALA A 146 -4.19 1.89 -9.23
C ALA A 146 -3.61 1.38 -10.57
N ALA A 147 -4.21 1.75 -11.70
CA ALA A 147 -3.81 1.31 -13.03
C ALA A 147 -2.69 2.19 -13.64
N ILE A 148 -2.41 3.37 -13.08
CA ILE A 148 -1.37 4.27 -13.59
C ILE A 148 0.02 3.63 -13.38
N PRO A 149 0.89 3.55 -14.42
CA PRO A 149 2.26 3.07 -14.27
C PRO A 149 3.07 3.92 -13.27
N SER A 150 3.90 3.29 -12.45
CA SER A 150 4.68 3.97 -11.40
C SER A 150 5.65 5.03 -11.95
N VAL A 151 6.17 4.85 -13.17
CA VAL A 151 6.99 5.85 -13.85
C VAL A 151 6.23 7.16 -14.06
N VAL A 152 4.93 7.10 -14.41
CA VAL A 152 4.09 8.30 -14.58
C VAL A 152 3.94 9.03 -13.25
N TYR A 153 3.74 8.30 -12.16
CA TYR A 153 3.73 8.88 -10.81
C TYR A 153 5.07 9.54 -10.45
N GLY A 154 6.19 8.91 -10.83
CA GLY A 154 7.52 9.47 -10.61
C GLY A 154 7.72 10.79 -11.36
N LEU A 155 7.36 10.84 -12.65
CA LEU A 155 7.41 12.06 -13.46
C LEU A 155 6.48 13.14 -12.92
N TRP A 156 5.23 12.79 -12.60
CA TRP A 156 4.26 13.72 -12.03
C TRP A 156 4.76 14.27 -10.67
N GLY A 157 5.34 13.41 -9.85
CA GLY A 157 5.94 13.81 -8.58
C GLY A 157 7.09 14.80 -8.77
N LEU A 158 7.96 14.57 -9.76
CA LEU A 158 9.11 15.42 -10.04
C LEU A 158 8.72 16.79 -10.64
N PHE A 159 7.80 16.80 -11.60
CA PHE A 159 7.46 18.01 -12.35
C PHE A 159 6.29 18.80 -11.78
N VAL A 160 5.43 18.17 -10.98
CA VAL A 160 4.24 18.84 -10.42
C VAL A 160 4.30 18.90 -8.90
N ILE A 161 4.43 17.75 -8.21
CA ILE A 161 4.38 17.71 -6.73
C ILE A 161 5.57 18.44 -6.12
N PHE A 162 6.79 18.12 -6.55
CA PHE A 162 7.99 18.74 -6.00
C PHE A 162 7.97 20.27 -6.12
N PRO A 163 7.73 20.90 -7.30
CA PRO A 163 7.63 22.35 -7.41
C PRO A 163 6.50 22.95 -6.57
N LEU A 164 5.36 22.25 -6.48
CA LEU A 164 4.19 22.71 -5.71
C LEU A 164 4.47 22.77 -4.21
N ILE A 165 5.13 21.75 -3.65
CA ILE A 165 5.38 21.67 -2.19
C ILE A 165 6.63 22.46 -1.78
N ARG A 166 7.56 22.72 -2.69
CA ARG A 166 8.86 23.36 -2.41
C ARG A 166 8.74 24.66 -1.62
N PRO A 167 7.88 25.64 -1.98
CA PRO A 167 7.77 26.89 -1.22
C PRO A 167 7.33 26.66 0.23
N ALA A 168 6.36 25.76 0.45
CA ALA A 168 5.89 25.40 1.78
C ALA A 168 7.00 24.71 2.61
N CYS A 169 7.77 23.82 1.98
CA CYS A 169 8.91 23.15 2.65
C CYS A 169 10.04 24.13 3.00
N GLN A 170 10.32 25.12 2.15
CA GLN A 170 11.29 26.15 2.44
C GLN A 170 10.87 27.04 3.60
N TRP A 171 9.59 27.41 3.66
CA TRP A 171 9.02 28.15 4.77
C TRP A 171 9.10 27.31 6.08
N LEU A 172 8.67 26.04 6.03
CA LEU A 172 8.77 25.12 7.18
C LEU A 172 10.22 24.94 7.66
N HIS A 173 11.18 24.87 6.75
CA HIS A 173 12.59 24.78 7.12
C HIS A 173 13.07 26.07 7.77
N ALA A 174 12.67 27.25 7.29
CA ALA A 174 13.08 28.55 7.84
C ALA A 174 12.55 28.76 9.27
N ASP A 175 11.27 28.41 9.51
CA ASP A 175 10.62 28.69 10.79
C ASP A 175 10.75 27.51 11.79
N LEU A 176 10.75 26.28 11.30
CA LEU A 176 10.75 25.05 12.10
C LEU A 176 11.96 24.15 11.86
N GLY A 177 13.04 24.68 11.28
CA GLY A 177 14.27 23.94 10.99
C GLY A 177 14.99 23.38 12.23
N TRP A 178 14.63 23.84 13.44
CA TRP A 178 15.06 23.26 14.70
C TRP A 178 14.47 21.87 14.98
N ILE A 179 13.35 21.52 14.33
CA ILE A 179 12.78 20.17 14.40
C ILE A 179 13.56 19.25 13.45
N PRO A 180 14.09 18.10 13.91
CA PRO A 180 14.91 17.21 13.07
C PRO A 180 14.22 16.78 11.76
N LEU A 181 12.88 16.74 11.76
CA LEU A 181 12.07 16.37 10.60
C LEU A 181 12.17 17.38 9.45
N PHE A 182 12.46 18.66 9.74
CA PHE A 182 12.54 19.78 8.80
C PHE A 182 13.94 20.40 8.75
N GLY A 183 14.95 19.71 9.33
CA GLY A 183 16.31 20.22 9.55
C GLY A 183 17.13 20.47 8.28
N THR A 184 16.71 19.98 7.11
CA THR A 184 17.39 20.21 5.83
C THR A 184 16.52 21.03 4.87
N ASN A 185 17.16 21.78 3.97
CA ASN A 185 16.44 22.52 2.94
C ASN A 185 16.09 21.59 1.75
N LEU A 186 14.85 21.59 1.33
CA LEU A 186 14.40 20.86 0.14
C LEU A 186 14.84 21.60 -1.14
N SER A 187 16.03 21.31 -1.63
CA SER A 187 16.62 21.94 -2.82
C SER A 187 16.37 21.16 -4.13
N GLY A 188 16.08 19.86 -4.05
CA GLY A 188 15.88 18.94 -5.16
C GLY A 188 14.98 17.76 -4.78
N PRO A 189 14.98 16.66 -5.56
CA PRO A 189 14.34 15.42 -5.18
C PRO A 189 14.75 14.98 -3.77
N GLY A 190 13.82 14.46 -3.00
CA GLY A 190 14.06 14.10 -1.60
C GLY A 190 12.97 13.20 -1.04
N MET A 191 13.04 12.90 0.25
CA MET A 191 12.17 11.95 0.90
C MET A 191 10.70 12.39 0.90
N LEU A 192 10.38 13.67 1.14
CA LEU A 192 8.98 14.11 1.24
C LEU A 192 8.19 13.98 -0.08
N PRO A 193 8.68 14.47 -1.24
CA PRO A 193 8.00 14.22 -2.51
C PRO A 193 7.78 12.73 -2.78
N ALA A 194 8.78 11.91 -2.46
CA ALA A 194 8.71 10.46 -2.61
C ALA A 194 7.63 9.85 -1.70
N VAL A 195 7.55 10.24 -0.43
CA VAL A 195 6.53 9.80 0.53
C VAL A 195 5.12 10.20 0.08
N ILE A 196 4.91 11.44 -0.39
CA ILE A 196 3.61 11.92 -0.86
C ILE A 196 3.14 11.07 -2.05
N VAL A 197 3.98 10.90 -3.05
CA VAL A 197 3.63 10.12 -4.25
C VAL A 197 3.38 8.66 -3.88
N LEU A 198 4.21 8.06 -3.04
CA LEU A 198 4.03 6.69 -2.57
C LEU A 198 2.73 6.53 -1.78
N SER A 199 2.35 7.51 -0.96
CA SER A 199 1.07 7.52 -0.23
C SER A 199 -0.13 7.50 -1.19
N ILE A 200 -0.07 8.30 -2.25
CA ILE A 200 -1.11 8.34 -3.28
C ILE A 200 -1.19 7.01 -4.04
N MET A 201 -0.05 6.37 -4.32
CA MET A 201 0.00 5.09 -5.02
C MET A 201 -0.57 3.92 -4.22
N ILE A 202 -0.43 3.92 -2.88
CA ILE A 202 -0.97 2.85 -2.03
C ILE A 202 -2.42 3.10 -1.60
N LEU A 203 -2.90 4.34 -1.69
CA LEU A 203 -4.26 4.75 -1.31
C LEU A 203 -5.36 3.90 -1.97
N PRO A 204 -5.34 3.62 -3.29
CA PRO A 204 -6.37 2.79 -3.92
C PRO A 204 -6.47 1.39 -3.32
N THR A 205 -5.34 0.77 -2.99
CA THR A 205 -5.30 -0.57 -2.40
C THR A 205 -5.98 -0.59 -1.03
N ILE A 206 -5.67 0.41 -0.18
CA ILE A 206 -6.27 0.53 1.16
C ILE A 206 -7.76 0.84 1.04
N THR A 207 -8.14 1.76 0.14
CA THR A 207 -9.53 2.16 -0.07
C THR A 207 -10.38 1.00 -0.58
N ALA A 208 -9.93 0.27 -1.59
CA ALA A 208 -10.69 -0.83 -2.19
C ALA A 208 -10.92 -1.97 -1.19
N ILE A 209 -9.87 -2.41 -0.50
CA ILE A 209 -9.98 -3.49 0.50
C ILE A 209 -10.75 -3.02 1.73
N GLY A 210 -10.49 -1.80 2.20
CA GLY A 210 -11.19 -1.20 3.33
C GLY A 210 -12.69 -1.04 3.06
N ARG A 211 -13.08 -0.54 1.88
CA ARG A 211 -14.49 -0.46 1.45
C ARG A 211 -15.14 -1.84 1.42
N GLY A 212 -14.48 -2.84 0.84
CA GLY A 212 -14.97 -4.21 0.84
C GLY A 212 -15.20 -4.77 2.24
N ALA A 213 -14.27 -4.52 3.17
CA ALA A 213 -14.38 -4.93 4.56
C ALA A 213 -15.54 -4.23 5.31
N LEU A 214 -15.73 -2.93 5.06
CA LEU A 214 -16.82 -2.15 5.64
C LEU A 214 -18.19 -2.62 5.12
N LEU A 215 -18.32 -2.88 3.82
CA LEU A 215 -19.55 -3.37 3.22
C LEU A 215 -19.89 -4.81 3.66
N ALA A 216 -18.90 -5.61 4.03
CA ALA A 216 -19.11 -6.97 4.54
C ALA A 216 -19.68 -7.01 5.98
N VAL A 217 -19.73 -5.88 6.71
CA VAL A 217 -20.32 -5.80 8.04
C VAL A 217 -21.83 -6.04 7.96
N PRO A 218 -22.38 -7.03 8.69
CA PRO A 218 -23.81 -7.35 8.63
C PRO A 218 -24.70 -6.16 8.99
N THR A 219 -25.66 -5.84 8.13
CA THR A 219 -26.58 -4.70 8.32
C THR A 219 -27.34 -4.77 9.64
N ARG A 220 -27.64 -5.98 10.13
CA ARG A 220 -28.29 -6.21 11.42
C ARG A 220 -27.52 -5.59 12.61
N LEU A 221 -26.19 -5.57 12.58
CA LEU A 221 -25.39 -4.97 13.65
C LEU A 221 -25.55 -3.44 13.67
N ARG A 222 -25.55 -2.81 12.50
CA ARG A 222 -25.78 -1.37 12.34
C ARG A 222 -27.20 -1.01 12.78
N MET A 223 -28.20 -1.78 12.35
CA MET A 223 -29.61 -1.56 12.75
C MET A 223 -29.83 -1.74 14.24
N ALA A 224 -29.14 -2.69 14.89
CA ALA A 224 -29.18 -2.85 16.35
C ALA A 224 -28.63 -1.62 17.07
N ALA A 225 -27.52 -1.05 16.63
CA ALA A 225 -26.96 0.18 17.19
C ALA A 225 -27.95 1.35 17.07
N TYR A 226 -28.55 1.54 15.90
CA TYR A 226 -29.59 2.56 15.71
C TYR A 226 -30.83 2.33 16.57
N GLY A 227 -31.23 1.07 16.75
CA GLY A 227 -32.34 0.69 17.64
C GLY A 227 -32.11 1.00 19.11
N LEU A 228 -30.85 1.05 19.53
CA LEU A 228 -30.40 1.49 20.87
C LEU A 228 -30.23 3.02 20.98
N GLY A 229 -30.54 3.77 19.91
CA GLY A 229 -30.45 5.23 19.89
C GLY A 229 -29.09 5.79 19.49
N ALA A 230 -28.16 4.96 18.97
CA ALA A 230 -26.86 5.45 18.52
C ALA A 230 -27.01 6.38 17.30
N THR A 231 -26.24 7.43 17.29
CA THR A 231 -26.05 8.29 16.10
C THR A 231 -25.27 7.55 15.02
N ARG A 232 -25.28 8.08 13.80
CA ARG A 232 -24.53 7.48 12.66
C ARG A 232 -23.03 7.36 12.98
N TRP A 233 -22.42 8.38 13.57
CA TRP A 233 -21.01 8.36 13.92
C TRP A 233 -20.70 7.34 15.01
N GLU A 234 -21.54 7.25 16.04
CA GLU A 234 -21.38 6.24 17.09
C GLU A 234 -21.51 4.83 16.53
N ALA A 235 -22.47 4.57 15.64
CA ALA A 235 -22.60 3.27 14.96
C ALA A 235 -21.37 2.95 14.10
N ILE A 236 -20.78 3.95 13.42
CA ILE A 236 -19.56 3.77 12.62
C ILE A 236 -18.37 3.42 13.52
N PHE A 237 -18.09 4.23 14.54
CA PHE A 237 -16.88 4.05 15.35
C PHE A 237 -16.99 2.90 16.36
N ALA A 238 -18.18 2.66 16.92
CA ALA A 238 -18.37 1.62 17.93
C ALA A 238 -18.70 0.25 17.35
N VAL A 239 -19.26 0.16 16.12
CA VAL A 239 -19.75 -1.10 15.55
C VAL A 239 -19.08 -1.40 14.20
N THR A 240 -19.23 -0.49 13.21
CA THR A 240 -18.83 -0.79 11.84
C THR A 240 -17.30 -0.92 11.71
N LEU A 241 -16.56 0.08 12.19
CA LEU A 241 -15.11 0.14 12.08
C LEU A 241 -14.41 -0.97 12.87
N PRO A 242 -14.76 -1.25 14.14
CA PRO A 242 -14.18 -2.38 14.86
C PRO A 242 -14.48 -3.73 14.21
N THR A 243 -15.71 -3.93 13.70
CA THR A 243 -16.08 -5.18 13.03
C THR A 243 -15.32 -5.37 11.71
N ALA A 244 -15.07 -4.28 10.94
CA ALA A 244 -14.34 -4.30 9.68
C ALA A 244 -12.81 -4.28 9.86
N SER A 245 -12.30 -4.04 11.08
CA SER A 245 -10.89 -3.76 11.36
C SER A 245 -9.95 -4.79 10.78
N ARG A 246 -10.27 -6.09 10.88
CA ARG A 246 -9.45 -7.19 10.33
C ARG A 246 -9.23 -7.03 8.82
N GLY A 247 -10.27 -6.74 8.06
CA GLY A 247 -10.17 -6.53 6.62
C GLY A 247 -9.39 -5.26 6.27
N ILE A 248 -9.61 -4.19 7.02
CA ILE A 248 -8.87 -2.92 6.87
C ILE A 248 -7.38 -3.13 7.15
N PHE A 249 -7.01 -3.80 8.26
CA PHE A 249 -5.62 -4.13 8.56
C PHE A 249 -5.00 -5.04 7.49
N GLY A 250 -5.75 -6.00 6.95
CA GLY A 250 -5.29 -6.80 5.82
C GLY A 250 -4.93 -5.95 4.60
N GLY A 251 -5.76 -4.96 4.27
CA GLY A 251 -5.50 -3.98 3.22
C GLY A 251 -4.25 -3.12 3.48
N ILE A 252 -4.06 -2.68 4.73
CA ILE A 252 -2.89 -1.90 5.16
C ILE A 252 -1.60 -2.72 5.00
N VAL A 253 -1.59 -3.98 5.44
CA VAL A 253 -0.42 -4.88 5.31
C VAL A 253 -0.07 -5.11 3.84
N LEU A 254 -1.08 -5.34 2.98
CA LEU A 254 -0.86 -5.51 1.55
C LEU A 254 -0.28 -4.23 0.90
N ALA A 255 -0.80 -3.07 1.28
CA ALA A 255 -0.32 -1.77 0.82
C ALA A 255 1.13 -1.50 1.29
N PHE A 256 1.48 -1.92 2.51
CA PHE A 256 2.84 -1.80 3.03
C PHE A 256 3.83 -2.65 2.26
N GLY A 257 3.48 -3.91 1.96
CA GLY A 257 4.30 -4.76 1.10
C GLY A 257 4.55 -4.14 -0.28
N ARG A 258 3.53 -3.50 -0.87
CA ARG A 258 3.65 -2.75 -2.13
C ARG A 258 4.59 -1.56 -1.99
N ALA A 259 4.45 -0.77 -0.91
CA ALA A 259 5.29 0.41 -0.66
C ALA A 259 6.78 0.07 -0.53
N LEU A 260 7.11 -1.04 0.15
CA LEU A 260 8.49 -1.52 0.32
C LEU A 260 9.15 -1.90 -1.00
N GLY A 261 8.37 -2.41 -1.97
CA GLY A 261 8.86 -2.85 -3.28
C GLY A 261 8.80 -1.78 -4.37
N GLU A 262 8.32 -0.56 -4.06
CA GLU A 262 8.19 0.48 -5.09
C GLU A 262 9.55 0.92 -5.60
N THR A 263 9.72 0.88 -6.92
CA THR A 263 11.02 1.02 -7.56
C THR A 263 11.13 2.32 -8.37
N MET A 264 10.32 2.46 -9.43
CA MET A 264 10.52 3.51 -10.43
C MET A 264 10.14 4.90 -9.92
N ALA A 265 9.03 5.05 -9.20
CA ALA A 265 8.66 6.33 -8.63
C ALA A 265 9.72 6.82 -7.61
N LEU A 266 10.22 5.91 -6.76
CA LEU A 266 11.24 6.25 -5.78
C LEU A 266 12.60 6.56 -6.42
N ALA A 267 13.02 5.79 -7.44
CA ALA A 267 14.28 6.06 -8.16
C ALA A 267 14.33 7.48 -8.74
N MET A 268 13.18 8.04 -9.11
CA MET A 268 13.07 9.40 -9.67
C MET A 268 12.95 10.50 -8.60
N LEU A 269 12.36 10.19 -7.45
CA LEU A 269 11.92 11.21 -6.47
C LEU A 269 12.77 11.27 -5.21
N VAL A 270 13.42 10.16 -4.79
CA VAL A 270 14.07 10.07 -3.48
C VAL A 270 15.41 10.81 -3.41
N GLY A 271 15.99 11.17 -4.57
CA GLY A 271 17.24 11.93 -4.67
C GLY A 271 18.51 11.10 -4.75
N ASN A 272 18.44 9.78 -4.65
CA ASN A 272 19.53 8.80 -4.85
C ASN A 272 20.83 9.06 -4.06
N ALA A 273 20.72 9.66 -2.87
CA ALA A 273 21.86 9.97 -2.00
C ALA A 273 22.01 8.91 -0.90
N ASN A 274 23.24 8.47 -0.67
CA ASN A 274 23.56 7.47 0.37
C ASN A 274 23.73 8.16 1.74
N VAL A 275 22.66 8.74 2.25
CA VAL A 275 22.62 9.50 3.51
C VAL A 275 21.54 8.93 4.42
N ILE A 276 21.88 8.78 5.71
CA ILE A 276 20.92 8.46 6.76
C ILE A 276 20.51 9.79 7.41
N SER A 277 19.27 10.17 7.21
CA SER A 277 18.70 11.40 7.79
C SER A 277 17.31 11.14 8.31
N VAL A 278 16.95 11.83 9.40
CA VAL A 278 15.58 11.87 9.93
C VAL A 278 14.76 12.94 9.22
N SER A 279 15.41 13.88 8.54
CA SER A 279 14.69 14.95 7.85
C SER A 279 13.99 14.44 6.61
N LEU A 280 12.69 14.73 6.52
CA LEU A 280 11.86 14.44 5.33
C LEU A 280 12.28 15.26 4.10
N PHE A 281 13.03 16.32 4.28
CA PHE A 281 13.52 17.19 3.19
C PHE A 281 14.87 16.73 2.65
N SER A 282 15.52 15.80 3.32
CA SER A 282 16.80 15.25 2.88
C SER A 282 16.63 14.33 1.67
N PRO A 283 17.57 14.37 0.71
CA PRO A 283 17.67 13.30 -0.25
C PRO A 283 18.06 11.99 0.45
N ALA A 284 17.64 10.88 -0.09
CA ALA A 284 17.94 9.54 0.41
C ALA A 284 18.04 8.55 -0.76
N ASN A 285 18.22 7.28 -0.44
CA ASN A 285 18.14 6.20 -1.41
C ASN A 285 17.34 5.02 -0.83
N THR A 286 16.73 4.21 -1.68
CA THR A 286 16.04 2.98 -1.29
C THR A 286 16.68 1.76 -1.94
N LEU A 287 16.47 0.57 -1.37
CA LEU A 287 17.00 -0.68 -1.94
C LEU A 287 16.49 -0.91 -3.35
N ALA A 288 15.20 -0.68 -3.60
CA ALA A 288 14.60 -0.86 -4.91
C ALA A 288 15.11 0.18 -5.92
N ALA A 289 15.28 1.45 -5.50
CA ALA A 289 15.85 2.51 -6.35
C ALA A 289 17.32 2.24 -6.66
N LEU A 290 18.11 1.78 -5.68
CA LEU A 290 19.50 1.37 -5.89
C LEU A 290 19.58 0.28 -6.97
N LEU A 291 18.74 -0.77 -6.86
CA LEU A 291 18.72 -1.85 -7.84
C LEU A 291 18.37 -1.34 -9.24
N ALA A 292 17.35 -0.50 -9.36
CA ALA A 292 16.93 0.05 -10.66
C ALA A 292 18.02 0.89 -11.32
N ASN A 293 18.73 1.70 -10.56
CA ASN A 293 19.73 2.62 -11.07
C ASN A 293 21.09 1.94 -11.32
N ALA A 294 21.49 1.01 -10.44
CA ALA A 294 22.82 0.38 -10.55
C ALA A 294 22.83 -0.86 -11.46
N PHE A 295 21.73 -1.57 -11.63
CA PHE A 295 21.70 -2.82 -12.42
C PHE A 295 22.07 -2.64 -13.90
N PRO A 296 21.60 -1.58 -14.61
CA PRO A 296 21.97 -1.37 -16.02
C PRO A 296 23.45 -1.12 -16.26
N GLU A 297 24.16 -0.60 -15.25
CA GLU A 297 25.58 -0.26 -15.34
C GLU A 297 26.49 -1.32 -14.69
N ALA A 298 25.88 -2.37 -14.11
CA ALA A 298 26.61 -3.37 -13.33
C ALA A 298 27.51 -4.27 -14.19
N SER A 299 28.76 -4.42 -13.76
CA SER A 299 29.62 -5.46 -14.32
C SER A 299 29.17 -6.85 -13.85
N PRO A 300 29.55 -7.95 -14.55
CA PRO A 300 29.17 -9.30 -14.12
C PRO A 300 29.54 -9.65 -12.67
N LYS A 301 30.58 -9.00 -12.12
CA LYS A 301 30.97 -9.16 -10.70
C LYS A 301 30.06 -8.39 -9.75
N ASP A 302 29.60 -7.22 -10.16
CA ASP A 302 28.76 -6.35 -9.34
C ASP A 302 27.31 -6.86 -9.28
N VAL A 303 26.88 -7.65 -10.27
CA VAL A 303 25.56 -8.30 -10.26
C VAL A 303 25.36 -9.14 -9.01
N GLY A 304 26.37 -9.89 -8.54
CA GLY A 304 26.28 -10.66 -7.30
C GLY A 304 26.00 -9.79 -6.07
N ILE A 305 26.59 -8.59 -6.01
CA ILE A 305 26.43 -7.63 -4.93
C ILE A 305 25.01 -7.04 -4.95
N LEU A 306 24.52 -6.69 -6.14
CA LEU A 306 23.14 -6.23 -6.32
C LEU A 306 22.12 -7.33 -5.97
N MET A 307 22.41 -8.61 -6.31
CA MET A 307 21.58 -9.74 -5.90
C MET A 307 21.57 -9.92 -4.38
N TYR A 308 22.68 -9.57 -3.69
CA TYR A 308 22.68 -9.56 -2.22
C TYR A 308 21.75 -8.44 -1.69
N ALA A 309 21.80 -7.24 -2.24
CA ALA A 309 20.85 -6.16 -1.88
C ALA A 309 19.39 -6.57 -2.19
N ALA A 310 19.14 -7.23 -3.32
CA ALA A 310 17.82 -7.77 -3.66
C ALA A 310 17.35 -8.84 -2.66
N THR A 311 18.25 -9.71 -2.20
CA THR A 311 17.92 -10.71 -1.17
C THR A 311 17.56 -10.03 0.15
N VAL A 312 18.28 -8.97 0.54
CA VAL A 312 17.96 -8.19 1.76
C VAL A 312 16.57 -7.56 1.64
N LEU A 313 16.25 -6.94 0.50
CA LEU A 313 14.92 -6.37 0.26
C LEU A 313 13.83 -7.43 0.36
N LEU A 314 14.06 -8.61 -0.23
CA LEU A 314 13.13 -9.74 -0.16
C LEU A 314 12.92 -10.20 1.27
N VAL A 315 13.98 -10.34 2.07
CA VAL A 315 13.89 -10.71 3.49
C VAL A 315 13.12 -9.66 4.28
N ILE A 316 13.41 -8.38 4.10
CA ILE A 316 12.69 -7.27 4.77
C ILE A 316 11.20 -7.34 4.43
N THR A 317 10.88 -7.44 3.14
CA THR A 317 9.48 -7.51 2.67
C THR A 317 8.76 -8.73 3.21
N LEU A 318 9.43 -9.90 3.25
CA LEU A 318 8.87 -11.13 3.82
C LEU A 318 8.60 -10.97 5.32
N LEU A 319 9.58 -10.45 6.08
CA LEU A 319 9.44 -10.25 7.52
C LEU A 319 8.28 -9.29 7.85
N VAL A 320 8.17 -8.21 7.11
CA VAL A 320 7.09 -7.22 7.28
C VAL A 320 5.72 -7.84 6.97
N ASN A 321 5.62 -8.60 5.86
CA ASN A 321 4.36 -9.25 5.49
C ASN A 321 3.95 -10.35 6.50
N VAL A 322 4.91 -11.14 6.99
CA VAL A 322 4.66 -12.16 8.01
C VAL A 322 4.25 -11.50 9.33
N ALA A 323 4.95 -10.46 9.77
CA ALA A 323 4.59 -9.70 10.97
C ALA A 323 3.19 -9.08 10.85
N GLY A 324 2.88 -8.48 9.69
CA GLY A 324 1.55 -7.93 9.40
C GLY A 324 0.46 -9.01 9.43
N ALA A 325 0.68 -10.16 8.78
CA ALA A 325 -0.26 -11.27 8.81
C ALA A 325 -0.48 -11.84 10.23
N TYR A 326 0.58 -11.87 11.04
CA TYR A 326 0.49 -12.27 12.45
C TYR A 326 -0.35 -11.29 13.26
N LEU A 327 -0.11 -9.97 13.09
CA LEU A 327 -0.90 -8.93 13.76
C LEU A 327 -2.39 -9.03 13.41
N VAL A 328 -2.73 -9.23 12.13
CA VAL A 328 -4.12 -9.43 11.69
C VAL A 328 -4.76 -10.63 12.38
N ARG A 329 -4.03 -11.74 12.54
CA ARG A 329 -4.52 -12.96 13.24
C ARG A 329 -4.69 -12.74 14.73
N PHE A 330 -3.75 -12.04 15.38
CA PHE A 330 -3.80 -11.77 16.82
C PHE A 330 -4.99 -10.89 17.19
N THR A 331 -5.23 -9.80 16.44
CA THR A 331 -6.43 -8.96 16.60
C THR A 331 -7.73 -9.76 16.38
N ALA A 332 -7.65 -10.87 15.62
CA ALA A 332 -8.77 -11.78 15.41
C ALA A 332 -9.17 -12.56 16.67
N SER A 333 -8.19 -13.03 17.44
CA SER A 333 -8.45 -13.89 18.62
C SER A 333 -8.98 -13.10 19.82
N GLU A 334 -8.57 -11.86 20.01
CA GLU A 334 -9.06 -11.03 21.12
C GLU A 334 -10.54 -10.71 21.00
N LEU A 335 -11.03 -10.37 19.79
CA LEU A 335 -12.45 -10.09 19.56
C LEU A 335 -13.37 -11.32 19.61
N GLU A 336 -12.82 -12.52 19.50
CA GLU A 336 -13.56 -13.79 19.72
C GLU A 336 -13.59 -14.18 21.20
N GLY A 337 -12.54 -13.87 21.98
CA GLY A 337 -12.47 -14.13 23.40
C GLY A 337 -13.39 -13.24 24.25
N GLU A 338 -13.76 -12.05 23.78
CA GLU A 338 -14.75 -11.18 24.46
C GLU A 338 -16.23 -11.58 24.18
N ARG A 339 -16.47 -12.61 23.37
CA ARG A 339 -17.81 -13.09 23.00
C ARG A 339 -18.27 -14.33 23.75
N VAL A 340 -17.48 -14.81 24.73
CA VAL A 340 -17.82 -15.89 25.66
C VAL A 340 -18.12 -15.30 27.08
#